data_d0e8d709cde5a82c76b08c28fb55de5c
#
_entry.id   d0e8d709cde5a82c76b08c28fb55de5c
#
_cell.length_a   1.000
_cell.length_b   1.000
_cell.length_c   1.000
_cell.angle_alpha   90.00
_cell.angle_beta   90.00
_cell.angle_gamma   90.00
#
_symmetry.space_group_name_H-M   'P 1'
#
loop_
_entity.id
_entity.type
_entity.pdbx_description
1 polymer ?
#
loop_
_entity_poly.entity_id
_entity_poly.type
_entity_poly.pdbx_seq_one_letter_code
_entity_poly.pdbx_strand_id
1 'polypeptide(L)'
;MKKQLLIAAVAATMGTAAIADVSITGNMKVNYTNTDANGATTDSVSHETNLAIVGKSGDTTVHMEMAMDDASDRFDNAEQTTVVLEDVHLTTTIGAVKVKTGTWNGSDTILAKDSDRTSGNWILSTDMQGVSIALEGDTQASATSTTFSGDIAGVAAKYKMKSTSDELYLSADVAGVAVTYAGISADAANSDAAAFTLSKEFNGVTVSYSDVDADSSYTVTGDTAAFGDAAALAMAAGDDASAIKLSTSMAGNTVSARFVSVDAAAANSDFDVNTFTVTRPLAGGTTLEVTYTDTDKTGSTNDKEVLDVELAVKF
;
A
#
# COMPACT_ATOMS: atom_id res chain seq x y z
N MET A 1 19.27 26.68 -10.97
CA MET A 1 20.70 26.35 -10.89
C MET A 1 21.14 25.70 -9.57
N LYS A 2 20.57 26.01 -8.40
CA LYS A 2 20.98 25.37 -7.11
C LYS A 2 20.51 23.90 -6.96
N LYS A 3 19.43 23.48 -7.61
CA LYS A 3 18.88 22.12 -7.51
C LYS A 3 19.65 21.10 -8.37
N GLN A 4 20.18 21.50 -9.50
CA GLN A 4 21.04 20.62 -10.33
C GLN A 4 22.42 20.38 -9.71
N LEU A 5 22.88 21.28 -8.85
CA LEU A 5 24.14 21.12 -8.13
C LEU A 5 24.07 20.05 -7.04
N LEU A 6 22.90 19.84 -6.44
CA LEU A 6 22.71 18.83 -5.37
C LEU A 6 22.80 17.42 -5.93
N ILE A 7 22.13 17.17 -7.07
CA ILE A 7 22.17 15.86 -7.75
C ILE A 7 23.60 15.56 -8.25
N ALA A 8 24.27 16.55 -8.81
CA ALA A 8 25.66 16.41 -9.25
C ALA A 8 26.64 16.23 -8.07
N ALA A 9 26.38 16.85 -6.91
CA ALA A 9 27.22 16.69 -5.72
C ALA A 9 27.09 15.31 -5.09
N VAL A 10 25.87 14.74 -5.04
CA VAL A 10 25.65 13.36 -4.57
C VAL A 10 26.33 12.36 -5.49
N ALA A 11 26.21 12.51 -6.81
CA ALA A 11 26.90 11.68 -7.78
C ALA A 11 28.43 11.81 -7.72
N ALA A 12 28.97 13.00 -7.43
CA ALA A 12 30.42 13.24 -7.37
C ALA A 12 31.09 12.74 -6.07
N THR A 13 30.36 12.71 -4.94
CA THR A 13 30.89 12.14 -3.68
C THR A 13 30.89 10.61 -3.66
N MET A 14 30.09 9.96 -4.52
CA MET A 14 30.11 8.51 -4.68
C MET A 14 31.24 8.01 -5.61
N GLY A 15 31.93 8.89 -6.32
CA GLY A 15 32.90 8.55 -7.37
C GLY A 15 34.30 8.13 -6.93
N THR A 16 34.62 8.03 -5.64
CA THR A 16 35.98 7.77 -5.17
C THR A 16 36.17 6.63 -4.17
N ALA A 17 35.13 5.93 -3.81
CA ALA A 17 35.21 4.73 -2.95
C ALA A 17 34.51 3.55 -3.60
N ALA A 18 35.29 2.53 -4.01
CA ALA A 18 34.88 1.20 -4.41
C ALA A 18 33.49 1.14 -5.08
N ILE A 19 33.48 0.93 -6.38
CA ILE A 19 32.34 0.80 -7.29
C ILE A 19 31.01 0.56 -6.55
N ALA A 20 30.34 1.62 -6.14
CA ALA A 20 28.96 1.54 -5.68
C ALA A 20 28.10 1.44 -6.93
N ASP A 21 27.36 0.36 -7.07
CA ASP A 21 26.31 0.30 -8.08
C ASP A 21 25.22 1.30 -7.69
N VAL A 22 24.99 2.31 -8.54
CA VAL A 22 23.91 3.28 -8.34
C VAL A 22 22.85 3.00 -9.39
N SER A 23 21.64 2.73 -8.95
CA SER A 23 20.44 2.61 -9.78
C SER A 23 19.55 3.81 -9.55
N ILE A 24 19.05 4.40 -10.62
CA ILE A 24 18.06 5.46 -10.61
C ILE A 24 16.87 4.95 -11.41
N THR A 25 15.71 4.90 -10.74
CA THR A 25 14.45 4.49 -11.35
C THR A 25 13.38 5.49 -10.98
N GLY A 26 12.31 5.53 -11.76
CA GLY A 26 11.23 6.42 -11.44
C GLY A 26 9.94 6.04 -12.15
N ASN A 27 8.88 6.71 -11.76
CA ASN A 27 7.62 6.69 -12.46
C ASN A 27 7.01 8.09 -12.51
N MET A 28 6.20 8.31 -13.51
CA MET A 28 5.35 9.49 -13.61
C MET A 28 3.94 9.03 -13.94
N LYS A 29 2.96 9.59 -13.26
CA LYS A 29 1.55 9.36 -13.47
C LYS A 29 0.85 10.68 -13.77
N VAL A 30 -0.11 10.63 -14.64
CA VAL A 30 -1.07 11.71 -14.89
C VAL A 30 -2.45 11.10 -14.77
N ASN A 31 -3.25 11.65 -13.85
CA ASN A 31 -4.62 11.21 -13.60
C ASN A 31 -5.60 12.30 -14.03
N TYR A 32 -6.61 11.92 -14.78
CA TYR A 32 -7.83 12.68 -14.97
C TYR A 32 -8.95 12.01 -14.17
N THR A 33 -9.58 12.77 -13.29
CA THR A 33 -10.71 12.30 -12.48
C THR A 33 -11.94 13.14 -12.78
N ASN A 34 -13.02 12.49 -13.13
CA ASN A 34 -14.35 13.07 -13.22
C ASN A 34 -15.21 12.48 -12.09
N THR A 35 -15.78 13.33 -11.27
CA THR A 35 -16.64 12.94 -10.15
C THR A 35 -18.02 13.55 -10.32
N ASP A 36 -19.04 12.72 -10.31
CA ASP A 36 -20.44 13.15 -10.11
C ASP A 36 -20.88 12.77 -8.70
N ALA A 37 -21.24 13.75 -7.92
CA ALA A 37 -21.74 13.54 -6.57
C ALA A 37 -22.96 14.44 -6.33
N ASN A 38 -24.09 13.84 -6.04
CA ASN A 38 -25.36 14.56 -5.79
C ASN A 38 -25.80 15.48 -6.96
N GLY A 39 -25.52 15.10 -8.21
CA GLY A 39 -25.80 15.88 -9.38
C GLY A 39 -24.88 17.09 -9.60
N ALA A 40 -23.76 17.14 -8.89
CA ALA A 40 -22.67 18.08 -9.11
C ALA A 40 -21.47 17.37 -9.70
N THR A 41 -21.09 17.74 -10.91
CA THR A 41 -19.93 17.17 -11.61
C THR A 41 -18.69 18.05 -11.40
N THR A 42 -17.58 17.43 -11.06
CA THR A 42 -16.27 18.09 -10.93
C THR A 42 -15.21 17.30 -11.68
N ASP A 43 -14.31 18.03 -12.34
CA ASP A 43 -13.17 17.46 -13.04
C ASP A 43 -11.87 17.88 -12.35
N SER A 44 -10.90 17.00 -12.33
CA SER A 44 -9.54 17.33 -11.89
C SER A 44 -8.49 16.60 -12.70
N VAL A 45 -7.32 17.20 -12.80
CA VAL A 45 -6.12 16.58 -13.35
C VAL A 45 -5.05 16.67 -12.29
N SER A 46 -4.45 15.54 -11.97
CA SER A 46 -3.31 15.47 -11.05
C SER A 46 -2.13 14.77 -11.70
N HIS A 47 -0.95 15.01 -11.20
CA HIS A 47 0.23 14.27 -11.59
C HIS A 47 1.11 13.99 -10.38
N GLU A 48 1.73 12.83 -10.42
CA GLU A 48 2.66 12.33 -9.42
C GLU A 48 3.94 11.91 -10.12
N THR A 49 5.07 12.24 -9.56
CA THR A 49 6.37 11.77 -10.07
C THR A 49 7.18 11.26 -8.89
N ASN A 50 7.57 10.00 -8.95
CA ASN A 50 8.43 9.36 -7.97
C ASN A 50 9.80 9.06 -8.57
N LEU A 51 10.86 9.33 -7.79
CA LEU A 51 12.23 9.05 -8.16
C LEU A 51 12.91 8.28 -7.03
N ALA A 52 13.36 7.06 -7.33
CA ALA A 52 14.12 6.24 -6.40
C ALA A 52 15.60 6.20 -6.80
N ILE A 53 16.48 6.41 -5.84
CA ILE A 53 17.93 6.30 -5.97
C ILE A 53 18.40 5.23 -4.99
N VAL A 54 19.02 4.18 -5.51
CA VAL A 54 19.56 3.08 -4.71
C VAL A 54 21.06 2.98 -4.97
N GLY A 55 21.85 3.12 -3.90
CA GLY A 55 23.29 2.92 -3.94
C GLY A 55 23.67 1.66 -3.16
N LYS A 56 24.49 0.77 -3.76
CA LYS A 56 24.94 -0.47 -3.13
C LYS A 56 26.46 -0.53 -3.09
N SER A 57 27.02 -0.84 -1.91
CA SER A 57 28.44 -1.09 -1.71
C SER A 57 28.65 -2.25 -0.74
N GLY A 58 29.13 -3.40 -1.24
CA GLY A 58 29.22 -4.62 -0.45
C GLY A 58 27.85 -5.05 0.09
N ASP A 59 27.74 -5.25 1.39
CA ASP A 59 26.50 -5.64 2.08
C ASP A 59 25.63 -4.44 2.51
N THR A 60 26.05 -3.23 2.14
CA THR A 60 25.35 -2.00 2.50
C THR A 60 24.59 -1.44 1.30
N THR A 61 23.32 -1.12 1.51
CA THR A 61 22.45 -0.46 0.54
C THR A 61 21.89 0.81 1.16
N VAL A 62 21.94 1.90 0.42
CA VAL A 62 21.27 3.17 0.75
C VAL A 62 20.12 3.33 -0.23
N HIS A 63 18.95 3.61 0.28
CA HIS A 63 17.74 3.88 -0.50
C HIS A 63 17.27 5.30 -0.22
N MET A 64 16.88 6.02 -1.27
CA MET A 64 16.27 7.34 -1.17
C MET A 64 15.14 7.41 -2.19
N GLU A 65 13.96 7.78 -1.74
CA GLU A 65 12.80 8.00 -2.58
C GLU A 65 12.29 9.42 -2.40
N MET A 66 11.97 10.05 -3.51
CA MET A 66 11.42 11.41 -3.57
C MET A 66 10.12 11.36 -4.35
N ALA A 67 9.08 11.96 -3.80
CA ALA A 67 7.84 12.21 -4.51
C ALA A 67 7.72 13.70 -4.84
N MET A 68 7.15 13.96 -5.99
CA MET A 68 6.70 15.27 -6.42
C MET A 68 5.23 15.13 -6.74
N ASP A 69 4.39 15.50 -5.78
CA ASP A 69 2.96 15.46 -5.92
C ASP A 69 2.44 16.85 -6.28
N ASP A 70 1.53 16.89 -7.22
CA ASP A 70 0.78 18.08 -7.53
C ASP A 70 -0.71 17.81 -7.32
N ALA A 71 -1.20 18.21 -6.16
CA ALA A 71 -2.54 17.91 -5.69
C ALA A 71 -3.60 18.90 -6.17
N SER A 72 -3.31 19.83 -7.09
CA SER A 72 -4.30 20.78 -7.54
C SER A 72 -3.93 21.48 -8.83
N ASP A 73 -4.90 21.67 -9.72
CA ASP A 73 -5.06 22.60 -10.85
C ASP A 73 -3.88 23.54 -11.17
N ARG A 74 -2.79 22.97 -11.74
CA ARG A 74 -1.56 23.73 -11.81
C ARG A 74 -1.11 24.20 -13.17
N PHE A 75 -1.98 24.47 -13.99
CA PHE A 75 -1.72 25.46 -15.04
C PHE A 75 -1.99 26.89 -14.56
N ASP A 76 -2.38 27.07 -13.30
CA ASP A 76 -2.60 28.37 -12.68
C ASP A 76 -1.52 28.68 -11.63
N ASN A 77 -0.75 29.69 -11.92
CA ASN A 77 0.50 30.27 -11.43
C ASN A 77 0.74 30.42 -9.90
N ALA A 78 0.11 29.73 -8.99
CA ALA A 78 0.12 30.15 -7.59
C ALA A 78 0.70 29.19 -6.56
N GLU A 79 0.93 27.91 -6.84
CA GLU A 79 1.45 27.01 -5.80
C GLU A 79 2.72 26.24 -6.20
N GLN A 80 3.57 25.98 -5.25
CA GLN A 80 4.89 25.38 -5.48
C GLN A 80 4.77 23.85 -5.47
N THR A 81 5.26 23.20 -6.50
CA THR A 81 5.53 21.76 -6.46
C THR A 81 6.43 21.45 -5.27
N THR A 82 5.92 20.69 -4.32
CA THR A 82 6.67 20.28 -3.16
C THR A 82 7.40 18.97 -3.49
N VAL A 83 8.73 18.98 -3.38
CA VAL A 83 9.49 17.74 -3.40
C VAL A 83 9.50 17.20 -1.99
N VAL A 84 8.86 16.07 -1.78
CA VAL A 84 8.84 15.36 -0.51
C VAL A 84 9.85 14.23 -0.57
N LEU A 85 10.69 14.16 0.45
CA LEU A 85 11.57 13.01 0.64
C LEU A 85 10.76 11.93 1.36
N GLU A 86 10.42 10.87 0.63
CA GLU A 86 9.54 9.83 1.13
C GLU A 86 10.28 8.81 1.97
N ASP A 87 11.25 8.12 1.37
CA ASP A 87 12.05 7.12 2.04
C ASP A 87 13.52 7.50 2.01
N VAL A 88 14.17 7.43 3.15
CA VAL A 88 15.64 7.52 3.26
C VAL A 88 16.09 6.52 4.30
N HIS A 89 16.64 5.41 3.85
CA HIS A 89 17.13 4.42 4.79
C HIS A 89 18.41 3.73 4.31
N LEU A 90 19.11 3.17 5.27
CA LEU A 90 20.29 2.33 5.07
C LEU A 90 19.95 0.93 5.53
N THR A 91 20.36 -0.06 4.74
CA THR A 91 20.33 -1.48 5.13
C THR A 91 21.73 -2.04 5.02
N THR A 92 22.19 -2.75 6.04
CA THR A 92 23.49 -3.44 6.04
C THR A 92 23.42 -4.74 6.83
N THR A 93 24.41 -5.61 6.62
CA THR A 93 24.51 -6.86 7.38
C THR A 93 25.78 -6.86 8.22
N ILE A 94 25.66 -7.15 9.51
CA ILE A 94 26.75 -7.21 10.48
C ILE A 94 26.74 -8.62 11.11
N GLY A 95 27.62 -9.48 10.63
CA GLY A 95 27.59 -10.89 11.01
C GLY A 95 26.31 -11.58 10.57
N ALA A 96 25.53 -12.09 11.50
CA ALA A 96 24.23 -12.71 11.20
C ALA A 96 23.04 -11.74 11.33
N VAL A 97 23.29 -10.47 11.67
CA VAL A 97 22.24 -9.49 11.93
C VAL A 97 22.14 -8.54 10.74
N LYS A 98 20.94 -8.41 10.17
CA LYS A 98 20.58 -7.39 9.20
C LYS A 98 20.07 -6.16 9.95
N VAL A 99 20.58 -5.00 9.60
CA VAL A 99 20.22 -3.71 10.20
C VAL A 99 19.59 -2.84 9.13
N LYS A 100 18.40 -2.29 9.38
CA LYS A 100 17.78 -1.22 8.59
C LYS A 100 17.57 -0.02 9.50
N THR A 101 17.93 1.16 9.05
CA THR A 101 17.73 2.40 9.83
C THR A 101 17.47 3.59 8.90
N GLY A 102 16.64 4.52 9.36
CA GLY A 102 16.27 5.71 8.61
C GLY A 102 14.79 6.03 8.72
N THR A 103 14.23 6.52 7.62
CA THR A 103 12.81 6.84 7.46
C THR A 103 12.27 6.00 6.32
N TRP A 104 11.15 5.36 6.50
CA TRP A 104 10.41 4.63 5.46
C TRP A 104 8.95 4.46 5.87
N ASN A 105 8.11 4.19 4.87
CA ASN A 105 6.76 3.71 5.14
C ASN A 105 6.83 2.28 5.67
N GLY A 106 6.01 1.96 6.65
CA GLY A 106 5.83 0.59 7.13
C GLY A 106 5.23 -0.31 6.04
N SER A 107 5.25 -1.60 6.27
CA SER A 107 4.55 -2.54 5.38
C SER A 107 3.07 -2.58 5.72
N ASP A 108 2.24 -2.43 4.70
CA ASP A 108 0.80 -2.59 4.83
C ASP A 108 0.46 -4.03 5.20
N THR A 109 -0.56 -4.19 6.02
CA THR A 109 -1.23 -5.46 6.27
C THR A 109 -2.64 -5.41 5.69
N ILE A 110 -3.34 -6.55 5.60
CA ILE A 110 -4.73 -6.56 5.13
C ILE A 110 -5.71 -5.87 6.09
N LEU A 111 -5.27 -5.49 7.28
CA LEU A 111 -6.09 -4.81 8.30
C LEU A 111 -5.56 -3.43 8.69
N ALA A 112 -4.28 -3.16 8.47
CA ALA A 112 -3.67 -1.91 8.88
C ALA A 112 -2.62 -1.47 7.87
N LYS A 113 -2.78 -0.26 7.37
CA LYS A 113 -1.80 0.44 6.56
C LYS A 113 -0.92 1.25 7.51
N ASP A 114 0.37 0.92 7.54
CA ASP A 114 1.33 1.74 8.26
C ASP A 114 1.72 2.92 7.37
N SER A 115 0.95 4.00 7.49
CA SER A 115 1.16 5.22 6.70
C SER A 115 2.10 6.21 7.36
N ASP A 116 2.51 5.93 8.61
CA ASP A 116 3.31 6.89 9.36
C ASP A 116 4.79 6.76 9.00
N ARG A 117 5.27 7.72 8.22
CA ARG A 117 6.70 7.96 7.99
C ARG A 117 7.30 8.56 9.24
N THR A 118 7.70 7.71 10.18
CA THR A 118 8.42 8.19 11.35
C THR A 118 9.92 8.25 11.04
N SER A 119 10.54 9.36 11.38
CA SER A 119 12.00 9.50 11.31
C SER A 119 12.64 8.80 12.51
N GLY A 120 13.79 8.14 12.27
CA GLY A 120 14.53 7.46 13.33
C GLY A 120 14.11 6.01 13.56
N ASN A 121 13.46 5.38 12.60
CA ASN A 121 13.13 3.96 12.65
C ASN A 121 14.38 3.09 12.56
N TRP A 122 14.34 1.95 13.20
CA TRP A 122 15.35 0.91 13.07
C TRP A 122 14.74 -0.49 13.15
N ILE A 123 15.33 -1.42 12.40
CA ILE A 123 15.02 -2.85 12.44
C ILE A 123 16.32 -3.61 12.58
N LEU A 124 16.36 -4.53 13.53
CA LEU A 124 17.40 -5.54 13.67
C LEU A 124 16.77 -6.89 13.40
N SER A 125 17.23 -7.62 12.39
CA SER A 125 16.67 -8.93 12.08
C SER A 125 17.74 -9.99 11.89
N THR A 126 17.37 -11.23 12.19
CA THR A 126 18.20 -12.41 11.99
C THR A 126 17.34 -13.62 11.66
N ASP A 127 17.92 -14.56 10.92
CA ASP A 127 17.26 -15.81 10.56
C ASP A 127 17.83 -16.94 11.41
N MET A 128 16.95 -17.68 12.08
CA MET A 128 17.29 -18.84 12.90
C MET A 128 16.43 -20.04 12.50
N GLN A 129 17.05 -21.05 11.86
CA GLN A 129 16.40 -22.31 11.49
C GLN A 129 15.10 -22.14 10.69
N GLY A 130 15.07 -21.15 9.77
CA GLY A 130 13.91 -20.88 8.93
C GLY A 130 12.86 -19.93 9.56
N VAL A 131 13.13 -19.45 10.77
CA VAL A 131 12.35 -18.40 11.41
C VAL A 131 13.13 -17.09 11.37
N SER A 132 12.56 -16.06 10.78
CA SER A 132 13.08 -14.69 10.84
C SER A 132 12.55 -14.02 12.10
N ILE A 133 13.45 -13.42 12.86
CA ILE A 133 13.14 -12.65 14.06
C ILE A 133 13.57 -11.23 13.81
N ALA A 134 12.64 -10.27 13.91
CA ALA A 134 12.91 -8.85 13.77
C ALA A 134 12.49 -8.09 15.04
N LEU A 135 13.38 -7.25 15.50
CA LEU A 135 13.11 -6.26 16.55
C LEU A 135 13.07 -4.90 15.88
N GLU A 136 11.97 -4.20 16.03
CA GLU A 136 11.73 -2.89 15.43
C GLU A 136 11.55 -1.84 16.52
N GLY A 137 11.95 -0.63 16.24
CA GLY A 137 11.72 0.49 17.14
C GLY A 137 11.78 1.82 16.43
N ASP A 138 11.22 2.81 17.11
CA ASP A 138 11.23 4.21 16.72
C ASP A 138 11.88 5.02 17.85
N THR A 139 12.86 5.84 17.50
CA THR A 139 13.56 6.69 18.47
C THR A 139 12.71 7.84 18.97
N GLN A 140 11.62 8.17 18.31
CA GLN A 140 10.71 9.27 18.69
C GLN A 140 9.54 8.80 19.55
N ALA A 141 8.94 7.65 19.22
CA ALA A 141 7.74 7.16 19.90
C ALA A 141 8.04 6.24 21.09
N SER A 142 9.29 5.82 21.31
CA SER A 142 9.69 4.82 22.31
C SER A 142 8.94 3.49 22.19
N ALA A 143 8.30 3.24 21.07
CA ALA A 143 7.58 2.02 20.78
C ALA A 143 8.52 0.97 20.21
N THR A 144 8.42 -0.25 20.71
CA THR A 144 9.15 -1.39 20.17
C THR A 144 8.18 -2.49 19.81
N SER A 145 8.48 -3.23 18.73
CA SER A 145 7.76 -4.43 18.37
C SER A 145 8.73 -5.57 18.08
N THR A 146 8.24 -6.80 18.23
CA THR A 146 8.97 -8.00 17.85
C THR A 146 8.15 -8.81 16.87
N THR A 147 8.74 -9.12 15.72
CA THR A 147 8.10 -9.90 14.67
C THR A 147 8.79 -11.24 14.51
N PHE A 148 8.02 -12.31 14.48
CA PHE A 148 8.43 -13.66 14.10
C PHE A 148 7.77 -14.00 12.78
N SER A 149 8.55 -14.47 11.80
CA SER A 149 7.98 -14.89 10.51
C SER A 149 8.72 -16.12 9.97
N GLY A 150 7.99 -16.95 9.24
CA GLY A 150 8.55 -18.15 8.65
C GLY A 150 7.48 -18.99 7.94
N ASP A 151 7.92 -20.07 7.31
CA ASP A 151 7.02 -21.09 6.74
C ASP A 151 6.95 -22.28 7.67
N ILE A 152 5.76 -22.70 8.02
CA ILE A 152 5.50 -23.88 8.85
C ILE A 152 4.59 -24.82 8.06
N ALA A 153 5.18 -25.86 7.50
CA ALA A 153 4.48 -26.88 6.73
C ALA A 153 3.63 -26.33 5.55
N GLY A 154 4.16 -25.33 4.84
CA GLY A 154 3.49 -24.70 3.71
C GLY A 154 2.52 -23.58 4.08
N VAL A 155 2.49 -23.20 5.36
CA VAL A 155 1.78 -21.99 5.84
C VAL A 155 2.81 -20.93 6.14
N ALA A 156 2.80 -19.84 5.38
CA ALA A 156 3.54 -18.64 5.73
C ALA A 156 2.86 -17.97 6.93
N ALA A 157 3.61 -17.79 8.02
CA ALA A 157 3.11 -17.20 9.26
C ALA A 157 3.95 -15.99 9.63
N LYS A 158 3.30 -14.92 10.10
CA LYS A 158 3.92 -13.72 10.69
C LYS A 158 3.15 -13.36 11.95
N TYR A 159 3.87 -13.25 13.06
CA TYR A 159 3.31 -12.81 14.33
C TYR A 159 4.11 -11.62 14.84
N LYS A 160 3.43 -10.50 15.09
CA LYS A 160 4.04 -9.25 15.55
C LYS A 160 3.46 -8.89 16.90
N MET A 161 4.32 -8.78 17.89
CA MET A 161 4.00 -8.32 19.24
C MET A 161 4.30 -6.82 19.33
N LYS A 162 3.34 -6.04 19.76
CA LYS A 162 3.45 -4.62 20.08
C LYS A 162 3.15 -4.40 21.57
N SER A 163 3.34 -3.20 22.06
CA SER A 163 3.06 -2.87 23.46
C SER A 163 1.55 -2.87 23.79
N THR A 164 0.68 -2.71 22.82
CA THR A 164 -0.77 -2.53 23.02
C THR A 164 -1.63 -3.45 22.15
N SER A 165 -1.01 -4.27 21.31
CA SER A 165 -1.72 -5.20 20.42
C SER A 165 -0.78 -6.27 19.90
N ASP A 166 -1.34 -7.40 19.51
CA ASP A 166 -0.68 -8.45 18.77
C ASP A 166 -1.30 -8.57 17.38
N GLU A 167 -0.47 -8.88 16.37
CA GLU A 167 -0.92 -9.11 15.00
C GLU A 167 -0.53 -10.51 14.55
N LEU A 168 -1.47 -11.22 13.92
CA LEU A 168 -1.25 -12.52 13.31
C LEU A 168 -1.60 -12.47 11.83
N TYR A 169 -0.67 -12.90 10.99
CA TYR A 169 -0.88 -13.08 9.57
C TYR A 169 -0.55 -14.50 9.15
N LEU A 170 -1.44 -15.15 8.42
CA LEU A 170 -1.27 -16.50 7.89
C LEU A 170 -1.61 -16.50 6.39
N SER A 171 -0.81 -17.20 5.59
CA SER A 171 -1.09 -17.39 4.17
C SER A 171 -0.70 -18.80 3.73
N ALA A 172 -1.56 -19.46 2.97
CA ALA A 172 -1.32 -20.79 2.44
C ALA A 172 -2.06 -21.01 1.11
N ASP A 173 -1.58 -21.96 0.29
CA ASP A 173 -2.37 -22.57 -0.76
C ASP A 173 -3.01 -23.86 -0.25
N VAL A 174 -4.32 -23.94 -0.28
CA VAL A 174 -5.09 -25.12 0.14
C VAL A 174 -5.86 -25.65 -1.06
N ALA A 175 -5.35 -26.71 -1.66
CA ALA A 175 -5.95 -27.35 -2.85
C ALA A 175 -6.17 -26.39 -4.03
N GLY A 176 -5.21 -25.51 -4.28
CA GLY A 176 -5.25 -24.51 -5.34
C GLY A 176 -6.18 -23.32 -5.03
N VAL A 177 -6.52 -23.12 -3.77
CA VAL A 177 -7.14 -21.90 -3.25
C VAL A 177 -6.11 -21.18 -2.40
N ALA A 178 -5.73 -19.98 -2.77
CA ALA A 178 -4.94 -19.12 -1.91
C ALA A 178 -5.83 -18.62 -0.75
N VAL A 179 -5.38 -18.84 0.47
CA VAL A 179 -6.09 -18.46 1.70
C VAL A 179 -5.19 -17.53 2.49
N THR A 180 -5.69 -16.38 2.89
CA THR A 180 -4.98 -15.42 3.73
C THR A 180 -5.88 -15.06 4.92
N TYR A 181 -5.29 -14.99 6.10
CA TYR A 181 -5.91 -14.52 7.33
C TYR A 181 -5.03 -13.45 7.96
N ALA A 182 -5.64 -12.39 8.46
CA ALA A 182 -4.99 -11.43 9.34
C ALA A 182 -5.91 -11.16 10.54
N GLY A 183 -5.31 -11.07 11.72
CA GLY A 183 -6.01 -10.72 12.94
C GLY A 183 -5.19 -9.73 13.76
N ILE A 184 -5.86 -8.80 14.39
CA ILE A 184 -5.31 -7.87 15.38
C ILE A 184 -6.09 -8.11 16.67
N SER A 185 -5.35 -8.38 17.74
CA SER A 185 -5.89 -8.47 19.09
C SER A 185 -5.28 -7.34 19.92
N ALA A 186 -6.11 -6.44 20.40
CA ALA A 186 -5.68 -5.26 21.14
C ALA A 186 -5.97 -5.39 22.64
N ASP A 187 -5.12 -4.79 23.48
CA ASP A 187 -5.31 -4.73 24.93
C ASP A 187 -6.53 -3.89 25.31
N ALA A 188 -6.92 -2.94 24.46
CA ALA A 188 -8.12 -2.14 24.66
C ALA A 188 -9.36 -2.96 24.32
N ALA A 189 -10.38 -2.91 25.17
CA ALA A 189 -11.64 -3.60 24.92
C ALA A 189 -12.30 -3.11 23.63
N ASN A 190 -12.84 -4.04 22.83
CA ASN A 190 -13.55 -3.78 21.55
C ASN A 190 -12.65 -3.11 20.49
N SER A 191 -11.40 -3.51 20.41
CA SER A 191 -10.46 -2.99 19.40
C SER A 191 -9.81 -4.12 18.60
N ASP A 192 -10.41 -5.30 18.58
CA ASP A 192 -9.97 -6.43 17.77
C ASP A 192 -10.49 -6.28 16.33
N ALA A 193 -9.78 -6.88 15.39
CA ALA A 193 -10.25 -7.01 14.01
C ALA A 193 -9.71 -8.28 13.38
N ALA A 194 -10.45 -8.84 12.46
CA ALA A 194 -10.05 -9.99 11.69
C ALA A 194 -10.45 -9.83 10.22
N ALA A 195 -9.61 -10.34 9.33
CA ALA A 195 -9.92 -10.41 7.91
C ALA A 195 -9.48 -11.75 7.34
N PHE A 196 -10.20 -12.25 6.35
CA PHE A 196 -9.71 -13.35 5.53
C PHE A 196 -9.94 -13.08 4.05
N THR A 197 -9.10 -13.68 3.23
CA THR A 197 -9.21 -13.62 1.76
C THR A 197 -9.06 -15.02 1.19
N LEU A 198 -9.94 -15.37 0.27
CA LEU A 198 -9.87 -16.57 -0.54
C LEU A 198 -9.69 -16.15 -2.00
N SER A 199 -8.75 -16.77 -2.72
CA SER A 199 -8.56 -16.48 -4.15
C SER A 199 -8.26 -17.75 -4.93
N LYS A 200 -8.90 -17.88 -6.10
CA LYS A 200 -8.69 -19.00 -7.01
C LYS A 200 -8.88 -18.58 -8.47
N GLU A 201 -8.04 -19.15 -9.32
CA GLU A 201 -8.24 -19.03 -10.77
C GLU A 201 -9.12 -20.15 -11.32
N PHE A 202 -10.09 -19.78 -12.14
CA PHE A 202 -10.97 -20.66 -12.90
C PHE A 202 -10.96 -20.25 -14.37
N ASN A 203 -10.37 -21.09 -15.23
CA ASN A 203 -10.35 -20.86 -16.69
C ASN A 203 -9.84 -19.46 -17.10
N GLY A 204 -8.80 -18.96 -16.46
CA GLY A 204 -8.22 -17.64 -16.74
C GLY A 204 -8.93 -16.47 -16.08
N VAL A 205 -9.95 -16.74 -15.25
CA VAL A 205 -10.58 -15.73 -14.39
C VAL A 205 -10.18 -16.00 -12.95
N THR A 206 -9.50 -15.03 -12.32
CA THR A 206 -9.26 -15.06 -10.89
C THR A 206 -10.48 -14.52 -10.16
N VAL A 207 -10.99 -15.29 -9.22
CA VAL A 207 -12.07 -14.93 -8.31
C VAL A 207 -11.47 -14.79 -6.91
N SER A 208 -11.66 -13.63 -6.28
CA SER A 208 -11.27 -13.41 -4.90
C SER A 208 -12.48 -13.00 -4.07
N TYR A 209 -12.55 -13.53 -2.86
CA TYR A 209 -13.52 -13.13 -1.84
C TYR A 209 -12.74 -12.67 -0.62
N SER A 210 -13.14 -11.58 -0.02
CA SER A 210 -12.60 -11.10 1.25
C SER A 210 -13.72 -10.71 2.18
N ASP A 211 -13.44 -10.84 3.47
CA ASP A 211 -14.36 -10.48 4.56
C ASP A 211 -13.56 -9.86 5.68
N VAL A 212 -14.09 -8.82 6.29
CA VAL A 212 -13.48 -8.08 7.39
C VAL A 212 -14.54 -7.86 8.46
N ASP A 213 -14.19 -8.20 9.67
CA ASP A 213 -14.96 -7.97 10.90
C ASP A 213 -14.11 -7.10 11.83
N ALA A 214 -14.64 -5.98 12.29
CA ALA A 214 -13.92 -5.06 13.15
C ALA A 214 -14.78 -4.61 14.34
N ASP A 215 -14.21 -4.69 15.54
CA ASP A 215 -14.84 -4.19 16.75
C ASP A 215 -15.07 -2.66 16.72
N SER A 216 -15.99 -2.18 17.53
CA SER A 216 -16.51 -0.81 17.52
C SER A 216 -15.46 0.30 17.71
N SER A 217 -14.26 -0.04 18.14
CA SER A 217 -13.15 0.92 18.31
C SER A 217 -12.05 0.77 17.25
N TYR A 218 -12.18 -0.18 16.31
CA TYR A 218 -11.17 -0.43 15.30
C TYR A 218 -11.59 0.13 13.93
N THR A 219 -10.72 0.88 13.29
CA THR A 219 -10.89 1.34 11.89
C THR A 219 -9.99 0.53 10.98
N VAL A 220 -10.56 -0.09 9.97
CA VAL A 220 -9.78 -0.83 8.96
C VAL A 220 -9.11 0.14 8.02
N THR A 221 -7.79 0.06 7.91
CA THR A 221 -6.96 0.92 7.05
C THR A 221 -6.08 0.13 6.08
N GLY A 222 -6.16 -1.20 6.11
CA GLY A 222 -5.37 -2.08 5.26
C GLY A 222 -5.97 -2.31 3.88
N ASP A 223 -5.25 -3.05 3.08
CA ASP A 223 -5.63 -3.50 1.75
C ASP A 223 -5.92 -4.98 1.72
N THR A 224 -6.85 -5.41 0.89
CA THR A 224 -6.98 -6.82 0.50
C THR A 224 -7.07 -6.97 -1.02
N ALA A 225 -6.79 -8.15 -1.53
CA ALA A 225 -6.92 -8.42 -2.96
C ALA A 225 -8.34 -8.18 -3.49
N ALA A 226 -9.37 -8.30 -2.67
CA ALA A 226 -10.76 -8.07 -3.04
C ALA A 226 -11.23 -6.65 -2.71
N PHE A 227 -10.85 -6.08 -1.56
CA PHE A 227 -11.24 -4.72 -1.19
C PHE A 227 -10.49 -3.64 -1.96
N GLY A 228 -9.24 -3.89 -2.38
CA GLY A 228 -8.35 -2.86 -2.90
C GLY A 228 -7.86 -1.97 -1.76
N ASP A 229 -7.63 -0.70 -2.03
CA ASP A 229 -7.19 0.26 -1.01
C ASP A 229 -8.32 0.55 -0.02
N ALA A 230 -8.17 0.08 1.23
CA ALA A 230 -9.16 0.28 2.28
C ALA A 230 -9.34 1.76 2.68
N ALA A 231 -8.33 2.60 2.48
CA ALA A 231 -8.47 4.04 2.66
C ALA A 231 -9.49 4.65 1.67
N ALA A 232 -9.60 4.08 0.47
CA ALA A 232 -10.61 4.49 -0.49
C ALA A 232 -12.04 4.06 -0.12
N LEU A 233 -12.18 3.03 0.73
CA LEU A 233 -13.48 2.57 1.22
C LEU A 233 -14.02 3.41 2.38
N ALA A 234 -13.18 4.20 3.03
CA ALA A 234 -13.54 5.02 4.19
C ALA A 234 -14.29 4.25 5.30
N MET A 235 -13.87 3.02 5.58
CA MET A 235 -14.44 2.19 6.64
C MET A 235 -14.15 2.81 8.01
N ALA A 236 -15.19 3.00 8.79
CA ALA A 236 -15.10 3.53 10.15
C ALA A 236 -14.92 2.41 11.18
N ALA A 237 -14.74 2.78 12.43
CA ALA A 237 -14.67 1.84 13.55
C ALA A 237 -15.97 1.06 13.72
N GLY A 238 -15.86 -0.26 13.76
CA GLY A 238 -16.99 -1.17 13.90
C GLY A 238 -17.76 -1.47 12.61
N ASP A 239 -17.24 -1.05 11.46
CA ASP A 239 -17.82 -1.43 10.17
C ASP A 239 -17.34 -2.84 9.78
N ASP A 240 -18.27 -3.67 9.33
CA ASP A 240 -17.99 -4.96 8.71
C ASP A 240 -18.05 -4.82 7.19
N ALA A 241 -17.25 -5.57 6.46
CA ALA A 241 -17.26 -5.50 5.02
C ALA A 241 -17.00 -6.84 4.35
N SER A 242 -17.65 -7.05 3.22
CA SER A 242 -17.36 -8.17 2.34
C SER A 242 -17.10 -7.69 0.92
N ALA A 243 -16.25 -8.42 0.17
CA ALA A 243 -15.91 -8.05 -1.19
C ALA A 243 -15.74 -9.27 -2.09
N ILE A 244 -16.17 -9.12 -3.34
CA ILE A 244 -15.85 -10.06 -4.43
C ILE A 244 -15.09 -9.29 -5.52
N LYS A 245 -13.97 -9.83 -5.96
CA LYS A 245 -13.21 -9.32 -7.10
C LYS A 245 -13.06 -10.40 -8.16
N LEU A 246 -13.35 -10.04 -9.38
CA LEU A 246 -13.11 -10.83 -10.59
C LEU A 246 -12.01 -10.16 -11.39
N SER A 247 -11.04 -10.92 -11.90
CA SER A 247 -9.97 -10.39 -12.74
C SER A 247 -9.59 -11.38 -13.84
N THR A 248 -9.39 -10.88 -15.05
CA THR A 248 -8.95 -11.69 -16.20
C THR A 248 -8.10 -10.88 -17.16
N SER A 249 -7.32 -11.60 -17.98
CA SER A 249 -6.57 -10.99 -19.07
C SER A 249 -7.30 -11.26 -20.39
N MET A 250 -7.66 -10.20 -21.13
CA MET A 250 -8.38 -10.29 -22.40
C MET A 250 -7.80 -9.32 -23.43
N ALA A 251 -7.40 -9.83 -24.60
CA ALA A 251 -6.88 -9.03 -25.72
C ALA A 251 -5.70 -8.11 -25.31
N GLY A 252 -4.82 -8.57 -24.40
CA GLY A 252 -3.67 -7.82 -23.93
C GLY A 252 -4.00 -6.76 -22.86
N ASN A 253 -5.23 -6.72 -22.37
CA ASN A 253 -5.64 -5.89 -21.26
C ASN A 253 -5.88 -6.77 -20.03
N THR A 254 -5.69 -6.21 -18.84
CA THR A 254 -6.25 -6.76 -17.60
C THR A 254 -7.59 -6.07 -17.34
N VAL A 255 -8.62 -6.86 -17.11
CA VAL A 255 -9.97 -6.37 -16.80
C VAL A 255 -10.34 -6.90 -15.42
N SER A 256 -10.82 -6.03 -14.55
CA SER A 256 -11.32 -6.43 -13.24
C SER A 256 -12.65 -5.77 -12.89
N ALA A 257 -13.45 -6.48 -12.11
CA ALA A 257 -14.65 -5.96 -11.48
C ALA A 257 -14.57 -6.28 -9.99
N ARG A 258 -14.95 -5.33 -9.15
CA ARG A 258 -14.95 -5.43 -7.70
C ARG A 258 -16.29 -4.96 -7.17
N PHE A 259 -16.85 -5.71 -6.25
CA PHE A 259 -18.11 -5.47 -5.57
C PHE A 259 -17.86 -5.54 -4.08
N VAL A 260 -18.06 -4.45 -3.37
CA VAL A 260 -17.86 -4.33 -1.93
C VAL A 260 -19.16 -3.93 -1.29
N SER A 261 -19.53 -4.60 -0.21
CA SER A 261 -20.64 -4.22 0.65
C SER A 261 -20.13 -3.95 2.04
N VAL A 262 -20.50 -2.82 2.61
CA VAL A 262 -20.11 -2.39 3.96
C VAL A 262 -21.35 -2.24 4.82
N ASP A 263 -21.41 -3.02 5.88
CA ASP A 263 -22.38 -2.90 6.96
C ASP A 263 -21.80 -1.94 8.00
N ALA A 264 -22.29 -0.71 7.99
CA ALA A 264 -21.77 0.33 8.86
C ALA A 264 -22.31 0.21 10.28
N ALA A 265 -21.44 0.37 11.27
CA ALA A 265 -21.84 0.42 12.68
C ALA A 265 -22.84 1.55 12.98
N ALA A 266 -22.80 2.63 12.20
CA ALA A 266 -23.75 3.73 12.30
C ALA A 266 -25.04 3.42 11.54
N ALA A 267 -26.19 3.54 12.21
CA ALA A 267 -27.49 3.26 11.60
C ALA A 267 -27.73 4.07 10.32
N ASN A 268 -28.24 3.41 9.27
CA ASN A 268 -28.51 3.95 7.93
C ASN A 268 -27.26 4.53 7.22
N SER A 269 -26.10 3.91 7.44
CA SER A 269 -24.84 4.32 6.82
C SER A 269 -24.20 3.22 5.99
N ASP A 270 -24.89 2.09 5.79
CA ASP A 270 -24.43 1.00 4.91
C ASP A 270 -24.21 1.53 3.49
N PHE A 271 -23.22 0.98 2.81
CA PHE A 271 -22.94 1.38 1.44
C PHE A 271 -22.32 0.26 0.62
N ASP A 272 -22.57 0.32 -0.67
CA ASP A 272 -21.97 -0.55 -1.67
C ASP A 272 -20.98 0.24 -2.55
N VAL A 273 -19.87 -0.38 -2.93
CA VAL A 273 -18.91 0.19 -3.87
C VAL A 273 -18.66 -0.80 -5.00
N ASN A 274 -19.00 -0.41 -6.22
CA ASN A 274 -18.78 -1.17 -7.43
C ASN A 274 -17.65 -0.52 -8.23
N THR A 275 -16.61 -1.28 -8.57
CA THR A 275 -15.46 -0.74 -9.32
C THR A 275 -15.19 -1.62 -10.54
N PHE A 276 -15.00 -0.99 -11.70
CA PHE A 276 -14.61 -1.64 -12.94
C PHE A 276 -13.32 -1.01 -13.44
N THR A 277 -12.28 -1.82 -13.64
CA THR A 277 -10.97 -1.34 -14.07
C THR A 277 -10.51 -2.07 -15.34
N VAL A 278 -9.99 -1.32 -16.29
CA VAL A 278 -9.30 -1.83 -17.46
C VAL A 278 -7.89 -1.26 -17.49
N THR A 279 -6.90 -2.13 -17.39
CA THR A 279 -5.49 -1.75 -17.45
C THR A 279 -4.89 -2.26 -18.76
N ARG A 280 -4.28 -1.38 -19.53
CA ARG A 280 -3.63 -1.69 -20.80
C ARG A 280 -2.14 -1.32 -20.76
N PRO A 281 -1.24 -2.31 -20.88
CA PRO A 281 0.16 -1.98 -21.13
C PRO A 281 0.35 -1.42 -22.52
N LEU A 282 1.09 -0.32 -22.61
CA LEU A 282 1.47 0.37 -23.86
C LEU A 282 2.97 0.16 -24.11
N ALA A 283 3.47 0.68 -25.23
CA ALA A 283 4.89 0.63 -25.54
C ALA A 283 5.72 1.51 -24.57
N GLY A 284 7.01 1.15 -24.38
CA GLY A 284 7.96 1.98 -23.63
C GLY A 284 7.75 2.00 -22.11
N GLY A 285 7.16 0.95 -21.52
CA GLY A 285 6.93 0.90 -20.07
C GLY A 285 5.75 1.78 -19.60
N THR A 286 4.92 2.22 -20.53
CA THR A 286 3.72 3.01 -20.25
C THR A 286 2.52 2.10 -19.99
N THR A 287 1.63 2.51 -19.09
CA THR A 287 0.36 1.84 -18.80
C THR A 287 -0.77 2.86 -18.85
N LEU A 288 -1.87 2.50 -19.50
CA LEU A 288 -3.13 3.22 -19.42
C LEU A 288 -4.09 2.42 -18.55
N GLU A 289 -4.65 3.07 -17.53
CA GLU A 289 -5.69 2.51 -16.70
C GLU A 289 -6.94 3.38 -16.74
N VAL A 290 -8.08 2.75 -16.84
CA VAL A 290 -9.39 3.40 -16.73
C VAL A 290 -10.18 2.69 -15.66
N THR A 291 -10.59 3.43 -14.65
CA THR A 291 -11.37 2.93 -13.51
C THR A 291 -12.67 3.71 -13.39
N TYR A 292 -13.77 3.00 -13.33
CA TYR A 292 -15.08 3.54 -12.97
C TYR A 292 -15.49 2.98 -11.62
N THR A 293 -15.85 3.87 -10.70
CA THR A 293 -16.32 3.52 -9.35
C THR A 293 -17.68 4.16 -9.12
N ASP A 294 -18.62 3.34 -8.69
CA ASP A 294 -19.96 3.71 -8.28
C ASP A 294 -20.13 3.39 -6.79
N THR A 295 -20.52 4.38 -6.02
CA THR A 295 -20.79 4.25 -4.57
C THR A 295 -22.24 4.59 -4.30
N ASP A 296 -22.99 3.63 -3.78
CA ASP A 296 -24.38 3.75 -3.39
C ASP A 296 -24.49 3.69 -1.86
N LYS A 297 -25.07 4.72 -1.24
CA LYS A 297 -25.12 4.85 0.21
C LYS A 297 -26.54 4.88 0.73
N THR A 298 -26.90 3.88 1.53
CA THR A 298 -28.23 3.74 2.14
C THR A 298 -28.60 4.97 2.97
N GLY A 299 -29.79 5.51 2.70
CA GLY A 299 -30.36 6.62 3.47
C GLY A 299 -29.69 7.99 3.25
N SER A 300 -28.80 8.09 2.28
CA SER A 300 -28.07 9.31 1.94
C SER A 300 -28.40 9.78 0.53
N THR A 301 -28.26 11.07 0.27
CA THR A 301 -28.21 11.63 -1.08
C THR A 301 -26.78 11.69 -1.60
N ASN A 302 -25.86 10.93 -1.03
CA ASN A 302 -24.43 10.98 -1.29
C ASN A 302 -23.94 9.86 -2.22
N ASP A 303 -24.77 9.46 -3.17
CA ASP A 303 -24.33 8.59 -4.25
C ASP A 303 -23.22 9.29 -5.03
N LYS A 304 -22.20 8.54 -5.40
CA LYS A 304 -21.02 9.09 -6.04
C LYS A 304 -20.53 8.19 -7.16
N GLU A 305 -20.40 8.74 -8.34
CA GLU A 305 -19.75 8.10 -9.48
C GLU A 305 -18.40 8.77 -9.75
N VAL A 306 -17.38 7.98 -9.99
CA VAL A 306 -16.03 8.47 -10.29
C VAL A 306 -15.49 7.75 -11.52
N LEU A 307 -15.04 8.50 -12.49
CA LEU A 307 -14.25 8.01 -13.62
C LEU A 307 -12.82 8.52 -13.48
N ASP A 308 -11.87 7.60 -13.31
CA ASP A 308 -10.45 7.88 -13.29
C ASP A 308 -9.77 7.35 -14.56
N VAL A 309 -8.91 8.16 -15.15
CA VAL A 309 -8.06 7.78 -16.26
C VAL A 309 -6.61 8.08 -15.90
N GLU A 310 -5.82 7.04 -15.66
CA GLU A 310 -4.39 7.15 -15.34
C GLU A 310 -3.53 6.79 -16.56
N LEU A 311 -2.57 7.62 -16.86
CA LEU A 311 -1.46 7.29 -17.72
C LEU A 311 -0.17 7.29 -16.91
N ALA A 312 0.44 6.11 -16.75
CA ALA A 312 1.67 5.92 -15.99
C ALA A 312 2.82 5.51 -16.91
N VAL A 313 4.03 6.02 -16.63
CA VAL A 313 5.28 5.59 -17.28
C VAL A 313 6.31 5.23 -16.23
N LYS A 314 7.05 4.14 -16.46
CA LYS A 314 8.20 3.72 -15.64
C LYS A 314 9.48 3.87 -16.44
N PHE A 315 10.55 4.37 -15.81
CA PHE A 315 11.87 4.58 -16.42
C PHE A 315 13.03 4.24 -15.46
#